data_f095901c7d45341e0f582a0f0e68d897
#
_entry.id   f095901c7d45341e0f582a0f0e68d897
#
_cell.length_a   1.000
_cell.length_b   1.000
_cell.length_c   1.000
_cell.angle_alpha   90.00
_cell.angle_beta   90.00
_cell.angle_gamma   90.00
#
_symmetry.space_group_name_H-M   'P 1'
#
loop_
_entity.id
_entity.type
_entity.pdbx_description
1 polymer ?
#
loop_
_entity_poly.entity_id
_entity_poly.type
_entity_poly.pdbx_seq_one_letter_code
_entity_poly.pdbx_strand_id
1 'polypeptide(L)'
;MKALHLRKYNALARREGAFLRERQEEMKTVRTVDAVGHVLCHDITQIVKGVTKDARFRKGHIVTEEDIPILLSLGKENLYVWEKDDSMLHENEAAAMLRDMCLGEHMGYGQAKEGKIEIFAQEDGYFVVDRERLAKINSLGRMMIATRHGHTPVKAGDKLCGTRVIPLVIEEEKLQAAEAAAGDAPIMAVLPYKVKTAGIVTTGSEVFKGRIEDKFTPILVGKLAEYGCEMTYHKTCDDDPAGITAAILEAKAAGCEMIFTTGGMSVDPDDRTPLAIKNTGA
;
A
#
# COMPACT_ATOMS: atom_id res chain seq x y z
N MET A 1 -33.02 9.07 14.72
CA MET A 1 -31.72 8.39 14.58
C MET A 1 -31.79 6.85 14.74
N LYS A 2 -32.49 6.27 15.75
CA LYS A 2 -32.61 4.81 15.96
C LYS A 2 -33.23 4.02 14.79
N ALA A 3 -34.26 4.56 14.10
CA ALA A 3 -34.94 3.88 12.99
C ALA A 3 -34.09 3.74 11.72
N LEU A 4 -33.17 4.67 11.46
CA LEU A 4 -32.25 4.63 10.31
C LEU A 4 -31.13 3.59 10.52
N HIS A 5 -30.68 3.41 11.77
CA HIS A 5 -29.70 2.40 12.16
C HIS A 5 -30.26 0.98 12.04
N LEU A 6 -31.52 0.77 12.46
CA LEU A 6 -32.22 -0.52 12.36
C LEU A 6 -32.45 -0.94 10.90
N ARG A 7 -32.79 0.00 10.03
CA ARG A 7 -32.96 -0.27 8.58
C ARG A 7 -31.65 -0.65 7.88
N LYS A 8 -30.54 -0.01 8.24
CA LYS A 8 -29.21 -0.38 7.73
C LYS A 8 -28.77 -1.77 8.24
N TYR A 9 -29.02 -2.08 9.51
CA TYR A 9 -28.71 -3.39 10.11
C TYR A 9 -29.53 -4.53 9.46
N ASN A 10 -30.82 -4.30 9.24
CA ASN A 10 -31.71 -5.29 8.57
C ASN A 10 -31.36 -5.44 7.07
N ALA A 11 -30.85 -4.41 6.40
CA ALA A 11 -30.38 -4.50 5.01
C ALA A 11 -29.06 -5.28 4.91
N LEU A 12 -28.13 -5.12 5.88
CA LEU A 12 -26.92 -5.93 5.97
C LEU A 12 -27.25 -7.41 6.27
N ALA A 13 -28.12 -7.68 7.26
CA ALA A 13 -28.52 -9.04 7.61
C ALA A 13 -29.26 -9.77 6.46
N ARG A 14 -30.03 -9.04 5.64
CA ARG A 14 -30.66 -9.61 4.44
C ARG A 14 -29.63 -9.89 3.33
N ARG A 15 -28.61 -9.04 3.18
CA ARG A 15 -27.48 -9.26 2.26
C ARG A 15 -26.63 -10.45 2.71
N GLU A 16 -26.33 -10.58 4.01
CA GLU A 16 -25.65 -11.75 4.56
C GLU A 16 -26.46 -13.03 4.41
N GLY A 17 -27.77 -12.98 4.63
CA GLY A 17 -28.66 -14.12 4.43
C GLY A 17 -28.81 -14.55 2.97
N ALA A 18 -28.81 -13.60 2.01
CA ALA A 18 -28.75 -13.90 0.57
C ALA A 18 -27.39 -14.51 0.20
N PHE A 19 -26.29 -13.94 0.70
CA PHE A 19 -24.92 -14.42 0.50
C PHE A 19 -24.70 -15.84 1.04
N LEU A 20 -25.32 -16.17 2.19
CA LEU A 20 -25.26 -17.53 2.75
C LEU A 20 -26.10 -18.54 1.93
N ARG A 21 -27.20 -18.11 1.30
CA ARG A 21 -28.02 -18.97 0.42
C ARG A 21 -27.33 -19.22 -0.91
N GLU A 22 -26.75 -18.20 -1.56
CA GLU A 22 -25.93 -18.37 -2.76
C GLU A 22 -24.75 -19.34 -2.52
N ARG A 23 -24.15 -19.33 -1.33
CA ARG A 23 -23.10 -20.29 -0.95
C ARG A 23 -23.55 -21.74 -0.87
N GLN A 24 -24.83 -22.02 -0.59
CA GLN A 24 -25.35 -23.39 -0.49
C GLN A 24 -25.71 -23.99 -1.86
N GLU A 25 -25.98 -23.16 -2.87
CA GLU A 25 -26.34 -23.61 -4.22
C GLU A 25 -25.12 -24.03 -5.07
N GLU A 26 -23.91 -23.62 -4.67
CA GLU A 26 -22.66 -23.88 -5.41
C GLU A 26 -21.82 -25.06 -4.87
N MET A 27 -22.24 -25.74 -3.78
CA MET A 27 -21.50 -26.88 -3.21
C MET A 27 -21.95 -28.18 -3.81
N LYS A 28 -21.02 -28.93 -4.40
CA LYS A 28 -21.26 -30.26 -4.94
C LYS A 28 -20.60 -31.32 -4.07
N THR A 29 -21.25 -32.47 -3.94
CA THR A 29 -20.64 -33.64 -3.33
C THR A 29 -20.03 -34.51 -4.43
N VAL A 30 -18.73 -34.77 -4.34
CA VAL A 30 -18.02 -35.68 -5.25
C VAL A 30 -17.36 -36.80 -4.48
N ARG A 31 -17.19 -37.97 -5.11
CA ARG A 31 -16.37 -39.03 -4.50
C ARG A 31 -14.93 -38.57 -4.45
N THR A 32 -14.22 -38.89 -3.39
CA THR A 32 -12.83 -38.48 -3.18
C THR A 32 -11.94 -38.84 -4.36
N VAL A 33 -12.13 -40.02 -4.96
CA VAL A 33 -11.36 -40.47 -6.13
C VAL A 33 -11.56 -39.62 -7.39
N ASP A 34 -12.66 -38.90 -7.48
CA ASP A 34 -13.03 -38.06 -8.61
C ASP A 34 -12.78 -36.57 -8.29
N ALA A 35 -12.17 -36.23 -7.13
CA ALA A 35 -12.07 -34.87 -6.63
C ALA A 35 -10.82 -34.12 -7.09
N VAL A 36 -9.93 -34.73 -7.86
CA VAL A 36 -8.70 -34.07 -8.34
C VAL A 36 -9.05 -32.80 -9.12
N GLY A 37 -8.38 -31.68 -8.80
CA GLY A 37 -8.61 -30.38 -9.39
C GLY A 37 -9.77 -29.58 -8.77
N HIS A 38 -10.60 -30.18 -7.93
CA HIS A 38 -11.68 -29.49 -7.23
C HIS A 38 -11.15 -28.80 -5.95
N VAL A 39 -11.88 -27.79 -5.49
CA VAL A 39 -11.53 -26.97 -4.32
C VAL A 39 -12.36 -27.41 -3.10
N LEU A 40 -11.71 -27.71 -1.98
CA LEU A 40 -12.41 -28.10 -0.74
C LEU A 40 -13.23 -26.95 -0.15
N CYS A 41 -14.50 -27.22 0.17
CA CYS A 41 -15.41 -26.26 0.78
C CYS A 41 -15.23 -26.08 2.28
N HIS A 42 -14.50 -26.96 2.97
CA HIS A 42 -14.32 -26.96 4.42
C HIS A 42 -12.98 -27.59 4.82
N ASP A 43 -12.55 -27.31 6.05
CA ASP A 43 -11.36 -27.94 6.64
C ASP A 43 -11.58 -29.44 6.86
N ILE A 44 -10.57 -30.23 6.52
CA ILE A 44 -10.54 -31.67 6.82
C ILE A 44 -9.53 -31.90 7.95
N THR A 45 -10.04 -32.21 9.14
CA THR A 45 -9.26 -32.42 10.34
C THR A 45 -8.66 -33.82 10.39
N GLN A 46 -7.38 -33.91 10.75
CA GLN A 46 -6.72 -35.14 11.13
C GLN A 46 -6.59 -35.22 12.65
N ILE A 47 -7.03 -36.35 13.23
CA ILE A 47 -6.85 -36.63 14.66
C ILE A 47 -5.89 -37.79 14.82
N VAL A 48 -4.71 -37.53 15.35
CA VAL A 48 -3.75 -38.57 15.73
C VAL A 48 -3.62 -38.53 17.25
N LYS A 49 -4.08 -39.59 17.91
CA LYS A 49 -4.10 -39.66 19.38
C LYS A 49 -2.76 -39.37 20.00
N GLY A 50 -2.70 -38.33 20.83
CA GLY A 50 -1.47 -37.90 21.53
C GLY A 50 -0.47 -37.08 20.70
N VAL A 51 -0.75 -36.82 19.42
CA VAL A 51 0.17 -36.09 18.51
C VAL A 51 -0.46 -34.81 17.97
N THR A 52 -1.61 -34.88 17.30
CA THR A 52 -2.24 -33.70 16.69
C THR A 52 -3.75 -33.84 16.59
N LYS A 53 -4.43 -32.67 16.67
CA LYS A 53 -5.82 -32.46 16.28
C LYS A 53 -5.87 -31.14 15.53
N ASP A 54 -5.52 -31.16 14.24
CA ASP A 54 -5.50 -29.96 13.41
C ASP A 54 -6.03 -30.28 11.99
N ALA A 55 -6.32 -29.23 11.23
CA ALA A 55 -6.71 -29.34 9.83
C ALA A 55 -5.54 -29.88 9.00
N ARG A 56 -5.72 -31.08 8.44
CA ARG A 56 -4.75 -31.66 7.48
C ARG A 56 -4.88 -30.99 6.13
N PHE A 57 -6.11 -30.71 5.71
CA PHE A 57 -6.42 -29.92 4.53
C PHE A 57 -7.33 -28.78 4.97
N ARG A 58 -7.00 -27.58 4.54
CA ARG A 58 -7.81 -26.40 4.84
C ARG A 58 -8.83 -26.15 3.74
N LYS A 59 -9.91 -25.51 4.08
CA LYS A 59 -10.83 -24.91 3.14
C LYS A 59 -10.07 -24.11 2.08
N GLY A 60 -10.40 -24.29 0.81
CA GLY A 60 -9.69 -23.64 -0.27
C GLY A 60 -8.52 -24.46 -0.84
N HIS A 61 -8.20 -25.63 -0.26
CA HIS A 61 -7.20 -26.51 -0.82
C HIS A 61 -7.68 -27.13 -2.14
N ILE A 62 -6.86 -27.05 -3.19
CA ILE A 62 -7.10 -27.72 -4.47
C ILE A 62 -6.64 -29.16 -4.32
N VAL A 63 -7.52 -30.11 -4.51
CA VAL A 63 -7.23 -31.54 -4.35
C VAL A 63 -6.30 -32.00 -5.47
N THR A 64 -5.19 -32.61 -5.10
CA THR A 64 -4.21 -33.23 -6.02
C THR A 64 -4.35 -34.75 -6.03
N GLU A 65 -3.72 -35.44 -7.00
CA GLU A 65 -3.67 -36.90 -7.03
C GLU A 65 -3.02 -37.49 -5.78
N GLU A 66 -2.01 -36.80 -5.21
CA GLU A 66 -1.28 -37.23 -4.00
C GLU A 66 -2.16 -37.12 -2.74
N ASP A 67 -3.18 -36.28 -2.73
CA ASP A 67 -4.08 -36.09 -1.59
C ASP A 67 -5.13 -37.22 -1.49
N ILE A 68 -5.47 -37.87 -2.58
CA ILE A 68 -6.51 -38.90 -2.64
C ILE A 68 -6.29 -40.01 -1.60
N PRO A 69 -5.11 -40.68 -1.55
CA PRO A 69 -4.88 -41.72 -0.57
C PRO A 69 -4.91 -41.21 0.87
N ILE A 70 -4.48 -39.95 1.08
CA ILE A 70 -4.51 -39.32 2.42
C ILE A 70 -5.95 -39.07 2.86
N LEU A 71 -6.77 -38.48 1.98
CA LEU A 71 -8.19 -38.20 2.22
C LEU A 71 -8.99 -39.46 2.54
N LEU A 72 -8.77 -40.54 1.76
CA LEU A 72 -9.37 -41.84 2.01
C LEU A 72 -8.92 -42.43 3.35
N SER A 73 -7.65 -42.30 3.73
CA SER A 73 -7.13 -42.75 5.01
C SER A 73 -7.76 -42.02 6.22
N LEU A 74 -8.25 -40.80 6.01
CA LEU A 74 -9.00 -40.00 6.97
C LEU A 74 -10.50 -40.35 7.00
N GLY A 75 -10.91 -41.39 6.25
CA GLY A 75 -12.32 -41.84 6.15
C GLY A 75 -13.19 -40.91 5.31
N LYS A 76 -12.61 -40.15 4.40
CA LYS A 76 -13.35 -39.22 3.53
C LYS A 76 -13.63 -39.87 2.18
N GLU A 77 -14.71 -40.61 2.08
CA GLU A 77 -15.19 -41.23 0.84
C GLU A 77 -15.80 -40.22 -0.13
N ASN A 78 -16.41 -39.15 0.41
CA ASN A 78 -17.01 -38.06 -0.34
C ASN A 78 -16.56 -36.73 0.24
N LEU A 79 -16.43 -35.72 -0.63
CA LEU A 79 -16.00 -34.38 -0.32
C LEU A 79 -17.04 -33.37 -0.77
N TYR A 80 -17.23 -32.32 0.02
CA TYR A 80 -17.91 -31.13 -0.45
C TYR A 80 -16.87 -30.25 -1.16
N VAL A 81 -17.09 -30.03 -2.44
CA VAL A 81 -16.18 -29.27 -3.30
C VAL A 81 -16.93 -28.17 -4.05
N TRP A 82 -16.17 -27.17 -4.47
CA TRP A 82 -16.61 -26.22 -5.48
C TRP A 82 -16.29 -26.81 -6.84
N GLU A 83 -17.25 -26.77 -7.75
CA GLU A 83 -16.98 -27.15 -9.14
C GLU A 83 -16.11 -26.04 -9.76
N LYS A 84 -14.90 -26.42 -10.24
CA LYS A 84 -14.07 -25.49 -11.01
C LYS A 84 -14.65 -25.47 -12.43
N ASP A 85 -15.37 -24.43 -12.75
CA ASP A 85 -15.74 -24.04 -14.09
C ASP A 85 -14.59 -23.18 -14.67
N ASP A 86 -14.31 -23.27 -15.96
CA ASP A 86 -13.28 -22.48 -16.64
C ASP A 86 -13.56 -20.97 -16.60
N SER A 87 -14.79 -20.57 -16.27
CA SER A 87 -15.19 -19.17 -16.03
C SER A 87 -14.91 -18.65 -14.60
N MET A 88 -14.38 -19.52 -13.71
CA MET A 88 -14.17 -19.21 -12.31
C MET A 88 -12.69 -19.29 -11.93
N LEU A 89 -12.23 -18.32 -11.16
CA LEU A 89 -10.86 -18.26 -10.62
C LEU A 89 -10.85 -18.62 -9.12
N HIS A 90 -9.84 -19.39 -8.72
CA HIS A 90 -9.58 -19.61 -7.30
C HIS A 90 -9.13 -18.31 -6.62
N GLU A 91 -9.46 -18.12 -5.31
CA GLU A 91 -9.17 -16.90 -4.56
C GLU A 91 -7.70 -16.46 -4.64
N ASN A 92 -6.74 -17.40 -4.72
CA ASN A 92 -5.33 -17.07 -4.82
C ASN A 92 -4.91 -16.62 -6.23
N GLU A 93 -5.52 -17.20 -7.29
CA GLU A 93 -5.32 -16.75 -8.68
C GLU A 93 -5.86 -15.32 -8.86
N ALA A 94 -7.07 -15.10 -8.38
CA ALA A 94 -7.70 -13.78 -8.42
C ALA A 94 -6.96 -12.74 -7.54
N ALA A 95 -6.41 -13.14 -6.38
CA ALA A 95 -5.58 -12.27 -5.56
C ALA A 95 -4.29 -11.85 -6.27
N ALA A 96 -3.70 -12.72 -7.10
CA ALA A 96 -2.53 -12.37 -7.92
C ALA A 96 -2.88 -11.31 -8.97
N MET A 97 -4.04 -11.41 -9.63
CA MET A 97 -4.50 -10.37 -10.56
C MET A 97 -4.70 -9.03 -9.84
N LEU A 98 -5.34 -9.01 -8.68
CA LEU A 98 -5.48 -7.79 -7.88
C LEU A 98 -4.13 -7.19 -7.46
N ARG A 99 -3.15 -8.03 -7.12
CA ARG A 99 -1.78 -7.60 -6.84
C ARG A 99 -1.18 -6.88 -8.04
N ASP A 100 -1.31 -7.46 -9.23
CA ASP A 100 -0.70 -6.94 -10.46
C ASP A 100 -1.28 -5.58 -10.85
N MET A 101 -2.57 -5.34 -10.61
CA MET A 101 -3.20 -4.03 -10.75
C MET A 101 -2.60 -2.97 -9.78
N CYS A 102 -2.10 -3.41 -8.62
CA CYS A 102 -1.56 -2.53 -7.59
C CYS A 102 -0.06 -2.29 -7.70
N LEU A 103 0.68 -3.30 -8.19
CA LEU A 103 2.14 -3.41 -8.04
C LEU A 103 2.88 -2.49 -9.01
N GLY A 104 3.28 -1.31 -8.52
CA GLY A 104 4.14 -0.38 -9.24
C GLY A 104 5.63 -0.58 -8.96
N GLU A 105 6.44 0.32 -9.48
CA GLU A 105 7.89 0.34 -9.26
C GLU A 105 8.21 0.52 -7.76
N HIS A 106 9.36 -0.03 -7.31
CA HIS A 106 9.88 0.03 -5.95
C HIS A 106 8.95 -0.60 -4.89
N MET A 107 8.12 -1.55 -5.33
CA MET A 107 7.20 -2.30 -4.49
C MET A 107 7.44 -3.81 -4.60
N GLY A 108 7.27 -4.52 -3.49
CA GLY A 108 7.34 -5.97 -3.42
C GLY A 108 6.08 -6.54 -2.79
N TYR A 109 5.92 -7.86 -2.84
CA TYR A 109 4.74 -8.51 -2.30
C TYR A 109 5.07 -9.83 -1.60
N GLY A 110 4.19 -10.24 -0.68
CA GLY A 110 4.24 -11.52 0.00
C GLY A 110 3.52 -12.63 -0.76
N GLN A 111 3.57 -13.84 -0.19
CA GLN A 111 2.86 -14.99 -0.75
C GLN A 111 1.33 -14.82 -0.60
N ALA A 112 0.59 -15.37 -1.55
CA ALA A 112 -0.85 -15.46 -1.47
C ALA A 112 -1.27 -16.42 -0.35
N LYS A 113 -2.19 -15.98 0.51
CA LYS A 113 -2.75 -16.80 1.58
C LYS A 113 -4.22 -16.44 1.79
N GLU A 114 -5.10 -17.43 1.61
CA GLU A 114 -6.54 -17.27 1.79
C GLU A 114 -7.09 -16.08 0.99
N GLY A 115 -6.73 -15.99 -0.29
CA GLY A 115 -7.15 -14.90 -1.18
C GLY A 115 -6.58 -13.53 -0.85
N LYS A 116 -5.51 -13.45 -0.02
CA LYS A 116 -4.84 -12.20 0.38
C LYS A 116 -3.43 -12.16 -0.11
N ILE A 117 -3.01 -10.98 -0.56
CA ILE A 117 -1.60 -10.64 -0.81
C ILE A 117 -1.33 -9.29 -0.18
N GLU A 118 -0.21 -9.18 0.53
CA GLU A 118 0.28 -7.92 1.09
C GLU A 118 1.39 -7.36 0.21
N ILE A 119 1.39 -6.06 0.01
CA ILE A 119 2.35 -5.32 -0.81
C ILE A 119 3.12 -4.35 0.08
N PHE A 120 4.44 -4.29 -0.10
CA PHE A 120 5.38 -3.54 0.74
C PHE A 120 6.25 -2.61 -0.11
N ALA A 121 6.74 -1.54 0.50
CA ALA A 121 7.79 -0.71 -0.09
C ALA A 121 9.13 -1.46 -0.09
N GLN A 122 9.88 -1.41 -1.19
CA GLN A 122 11.23 -1.97 -1.30
C GLN A 122 12.30 -0.95 -0.92
N GLU A 123 11.97 0.33 -0.97
CA GLU A 123 12.86 1.42 -0.60
C GLU A 123 12.09 2.60 0.02
N ASP A 124 12.83 3.55 0.60
CA ASP A 124 12.29 4.79 1.12
C ASP A 124 11.80 5.70 0.00
N GLY A 125 10.59 6.25 0.14
CA GLY A 125 10.03 7.10 -0.91
C GLY A 125 8.70 7.74 -0.54
N TYR A 126 8.07 8.30 -1.55
CA TYR A 126 6.75 8.92 -1.47
C TYR A 126 5.71 8.02 -2.09
N PHE A 127 4.77 7.52 -1.29
CA PHE A 127 3.74 6.60 -1.73
C PHE A 127 2.58 7.34 -2.38
N VAL A 128 2.22 6.92 -3.59
CA VAL A 128 1.11 7.48 -4.36
C VAL A 128 0.07 6.40 -4.67
N VAL A 129 -1.20 6.82 -4.71
CA VAL A 129 -2.35 5.95 -5.01
C VAL A 129 -3.31 6.70 -5.92
N ASP A 130 -3.72 6.06 -7.02
CA ASP A 130 -4.85 6.54 -7.83
C ASP A 130 -6.17 6.19 -7.14
N ARG A 131 -6.72 7.18 -6.45
CA ARG A 131 -7.91 7.02 -5.63
C ARG A 131 -9.17 6.72 -6.44
N GLU A 132 -9.25 7.25 -7.66
CA GLU A 132 -10.43 7.07 -8.52
C GLU A 132 -10.48 5.65 -9.06
N ARG A 133 -9.36 5.14 -9.60
CA ARG A 133 -9.26 3.76 -10.07
C ARG A 133 -9.43 2.77 -8.92
N LEU A 134 -8.81 3.00 -7.78
CA LEU A 134 -8.99 2.20 -6.57
C LEU A 134 -10.47 2.11 -6.15
N ALA A 135 -11.18 3.25 -6.15
CA ALA A 135 -12.59 3.29 -5.78
C ALA A 135 -13.46 2.52 -6.79
N LYS A 136 -13.17 2.63 -8.10
CA LYS A 136 -13.87 1.87 -9.14
C LYS A 136 -13.72 0.36 -8.93
N ILE A 137 -12.49 -0.13 -8.71
CA ILE A 137 -12.23 -1.56 -8.46
C ILE A 137 -13.00 -2.03 -7.22
N ASN A 138 -12.88 -1.33 -6.10
CA ASN A 138 -13.56 -1.70 -4.87
C ASN A 138 -15.09 -1.64 -4.97
N SER A 139 -15.64 -0.86 -5.89
CA SER A 139 -17.09 -0.78 -6.11
C SER A 139 -17.70 -2.00 -6.79
N LEU A 140 -16.87 -2.85 -7.44
CA LEU A 140 -17.33 -4.07 -8.11
C LEU A 140 -17.79 -5.15 -7.12
N GLY A 141 -17.38 -5.06 -5.85
CA GLY A 141 -17.74 -6.00 -4.79
C GLY A 141 -17.04 -7.37 -4.91
N ARG A 142 -17.18 -8.20 -3.89
CA ARG A 142 -16.56 -9.53 -3.73
C ARG A 142 -15.01 -9.53 -3.70
N MET A 143 -14.38 -8.38 -3.92
CA MET A 143 -12.95 -8.14 -3.80
C MET A 143 -12.70 -6.80 -3.12
N MET A 144 -11.52 -6.61 -2.55
CA MET A 144 -11.12 -5.35 -1.92
C MET A 144 -9.62 -5.13 -1.99
N ILE A 145 -9.24 -3.87 -2.13
CA ILE A 145 -7.88 -3.37 -2.00
C ILE A 145 -7.90 -2.32 -0.91
N ALA A 146 -7.21 -2.58 0.21
CA ALA A 146 -7.08 -1.67 1.34
C ALA A 146 -5.65 -1.11 1.37
N THR A 147 -5.49 0.21 1.37
CA THR A 147 -4.18 0.87 1.29
C THR A 147 -3.92 1.75 2.50
N ARG A 148 -2.64 2.06 2.76
CA ARG A 148 -2.26 3.26 3.51
C ARG A 148 -2.81 4.49 2.80
N HIS A 149 -2.82 5.60 3.53
CA HIS A 149 -3.13 6.89 2.90
C HIS A 149 -2.06 7.22 1.85
N GLY A 150 -2.49 7.55 0.64
CA GLY A 150 -1.61 8.06 -0.42
C GLY A 150 -1.04 9.43 -0.08
N HIS A 151 -0.02 9.87 -0.80
CA HIS A 151 0.70 11.12 -0.58
C HIS A 151 1.36 11.20 0.80
N THR A 152 1.97 10.10 1.23
CA THR A 152 2.70 9.99 2.50
C THR A 152 4.10 9.41 2.29
N PRO A 153 5.09 9.80 3.12
CA PRO A 153 6.38 9.16 3.13
C PRO A 153 6.25 7.70 3.61
N VAL A 154 7.07 6.83 3.04
CA VAL A 154 7.18 5.42 3.42
C VAL A 154 8.65 5.01 3.53
N LYS A 155 8.91 4.01 4.34
CA LYS A 155 10.21 3.38 4.53
C LYS A 155 10.23 2.00 3.85
N ALA A 156 11.42 1.53 3.48
CA ALA A 156 11.61 0.16 3.03
C ALA A 156 11.03 -0.83 4.06
N GLY A 157 10.25 -1.79 3.60
CA GLY A 157 9.54 -2.76 4.43
C GLY A 157 8.16 -2.31 4.94
N ASP A 158 7.78 -1.05 4.76
CA ASP A 158 6.43 -0.58 5.12
C ASP A 158 5.36 -1.27 4.31
N LYS A 159 4.31 -1.75 4.98
CA LYS A 159 3.12 -2.29 4.31
C LYS A 159 2.36 -1.15 3.65
N LEU A 160 2.16 -1.25 2.35
CA LEU A 160 1.49 -0.26 1.51
C LEU A 160 0.01 -0.57 1.31
N CYS A 161 -0.29 -1.80 0.95
CA CYS A 161 -1.66 -2.27 0.80
C CYS A 161 -1.79 -3.77 1.06
N GLY A 162 -3.05 -4.21 1.19
CA GLY A 162 -3.44 -5.61 1.17
C GLY A 162 -4.59 -5.79 0.20
N THR A 163 -4.47 -6.76 -0.68
CA THR A 163 -5.56 -7.19 -1.56
C THR A 163 -6.29 -8.37 -0.94
N ARG A 164 -7.56 -8.53 -1.22
CA ARG A 164 -8.34 -9.68 -0.81
C ARG A 164 -9.47 -9.98 -1.78
N VAL A 165 -9.57 -11.24 -2.17
CA VAL A 165 -10.78 -11.81 -2.75
C VAL A 165 -11.60 -12.44 -1.62
N ILE A 166 -12.88 -12.11 -1.54
CA ILE A 166 -13.73 -12.51 -0.39
C ILE A 166 -14.26 -13.94 -0.53
N PRO A 167 -14.80 -14.37 -1.71
CA PRO A 167 -15.21 -15.74 -1.92
C PRO A 167 -14.01 -16.64 -2.23
N LEU A 168 -14.19 -17.95 -2.05
CA LEU A 168 -13.19 -18.96 -2.37
C LEU A 168 -12.92 -19.08 -3.86
N VAL A 169 -13.96 -18.87 -4.65
CA VAL A 169 -13.93 -18.79 -6.12
C VAL A 169 -14.70 -17.53 -6.55
N ILE A 170 -14.28 -16.90 -7.63
CA ILE A 170 -14.88 -15.67 -8.16
C ILE A 170 -14.93 -15.74 -9.68
N GLU A 171 -15.95 -15.14 -10.25
CA GLU A 171 -16.12 -15.07 -11.69
C GLU A 171 -14.94 -14.32 -12.36
N GLU A 172 -14.33 -14.92 -13.38
CA GLU A 172 -13.23 -14.31 -14.13
C GLU A 172 -13.64 -12.98 -14.77
N GLU A 173 -14.86 -12.90 -15.30
CA GLU A 173 -15.42 -11.65 -15.85
C GLU A 173 -15.34 -10.48 -14.86
N LYS A 174 -15.52 -10.75 -13.57
CA LYS A 174 -15.44 -9.73 -12.53
C LYS A 174 -14.01 -9.22 -12.33
N LEU A 175 -13.01 -10.09 -12.45
CA LEU A 175 -11.60 -9.70 -12.42
C LEU A 175 -11.21 -8.93 -13.69
N GLN A 176 -11.71 -9.35 -14.86
CA GLN A 176 -11.54 -8.61 -16.12
C GLN A 176 -12.15 -7.19 -16.04
N ALA A 177 -13.31 -7.05 -15.41
CA ALA A 177 -13.90 -5.75 -15.13
C ALA A 177 -13.04 -4.90 -14.18
N ALA A 178 -12.38 -5.53 -13.20
CA ALA A 178 -11.44 -4.86 -12.30
C ALA A 178 -10.16 -4.41 -13.04
N GLU A 179 -9.61 -5.24 -13.92
CA GLU A 179 -8.48 -4.88 -14.79
C GLU A 179 -8.83 -3.72 -15.71
N ALA A 180 -10.00 -3.75 -16.35
CA ALA A 180 -10.48 -2.62 -17.18
C ALA A 180 -10.62 -1.33 -16.35
N ALA A 181 -11.04 -1.42 -15.09
CA ALA A 181 -11.13 -0.27 -14.18
C ALA A 181 -9.74 0.21 -13.69
N ALA A 182 -8.77 -0.70 -13.57
CA ALA A 182 -7.38 -0.41 -13.24
C ALA A 182 -6.65 0.27 -14.41
N GLY A 183 -6.95 -0.12 -15.66
CA GLY A 183 -6.25 0.37 -16.85
C GLY A 183 -4.83 -0.20 -16.99
N ASP A 184 -4.04 0.36 -17.91
CA ASP A 184 -2.76 -0.22 -18.33
C ASP A 184 -1.58 0.02 -17.37
N ALA A 185 -1.72 0.93 -16.41
CA ALA A 185 -0.67 1.27 -15.47
C ALA A 185 -1.07 0.92 -14.02
N PRO A 186 -0.11 0.51 -13.17
CA PRO A 186 -0.38 0.25 -11.76
C PRO A 186 -1.08 1.42 -11.07
N ILE A 187 -2.00 1.11 -10.15
CA ILE A 187 -2.76 2.13 -9.42
C ILE A 187 -1.99 2.71 -8.23
N MET A 188 -0.82 2.16 -7.93
CA MET A 188 0.06 2.59 -6.83
C MET A 188 1.52 2.62 -7.29
N ALA A 189 2.31 3.47 -6.66
CA ALA A 189 3.77 3.48 -6.83
C ALA A 189 4.46 4.06 -5.58
N VAL A 190 5.72 3.70 -5.39
CA VAL A 190 6.63 4.38 -4.49
C VAL A 190 7.59 5.21 -5.34
N LEU A 191 7.63 6.51 -5.12
CA LEU A 191 8.50 7.44 -5.82
C LEU A 191 9.73 7.71 -4.94
N PRO A 192 10.93 7.23 -5.32
CA PRO A 192 12.15 7.48 -4.56
C PRO A 192 12.47 8.96 -4.44
N TYR A 193 13.05 9.35 -3.30
CA TYR A 193 13.52 10.73 -3.12
C TYR A 193 14.72 10.99 -4.01
N LYS A 194 14.60 11.95 -4.93
CA LYS A 194 15.63 12.27 -5.92
C LYS A 194 16.65 13.27 -5.40
N VAL A 195 16.17 14.29 -4.66
CA VAL A 195 17.02 15.35 -4.10
C VAL A 195 17.90 14.77 -3.00
N LYS A 196 19.21 14.90 -3.15
CA LYS A 196 20.21 14.32 -2.23
C LYS A 196 21.06 15.36 -1.53
N THR A 197 21.13 16.60 -2.05
CA THR A 197 21.97 17.66 -1.51
C THR A 197 21.16 18.92 -1.25
N ALA A 198 21.40 19.55 -0.11
CA ALA A 198 20.76 20.80 0.28
C ALA A 198 21.76 21.85 0.75
N GLY A 199 21.50 23.09 0.38
CA GLY A 199 22.12 24.29 0.98
C GLY A 199 21.19 24.92 2.00
N ILE A 200 21.73 25.48 3.07
CA ILE A 200 20.98 26.26 4.05
C ILE A 200 21.63 27.65 4.14
N VAL A 201 20.84 28.68 3.91
CA VAL A 201 21.24 30.09 4.10
C VAL A 201 20.42 30.62 5.26
N THR A 202 21.07 30.80 6.41
CA THR A 202 20.47 31.36 7.62
C THR A 202 20.62 32.88 7.60
N THR A 203 19.49 33.61 7.70
CA THR A 203 19.49 35.07 7.74
C THR A 203 19.05 35.58 9.10
N GLY A 204 19.43 36.77 9.43
CA GLY A 204 19.11 37.47 10.68
C GLY A 204 20.35 38.11 11.31
N SER A 205 20.28 39.40 11.54
CA SER A 205 21.41 40.15 12.10
C SER A 205 21.79 39.67 13.51
N GLU A 206 20.85 39.13 14.26
CA GLU A 206 21.08 38.58 15.60
C GLU A 206 21.92 37.32 15.59
N VAL A 207 21.63 36.40 14.63
CA VAL A 207 22.39 35.17 14.45
C VAL A 207 23.75 35.48 13.82
N PHE A 208 23.76 36.35 12.80
CA PHE A 208 24.98 36.73 12.10
C PHE A 208 26.01 37.42 13.04
N LYS A 209 25.52 38.27 13.94
CA LYS A 209 26.35 38.97 14.97
C LYS A 209 26.63 38.12 16.20
N GLY A 210 26.17 36.87 16.22
CA GLY A 210 26.37 35.96 17.36
C GLY A 210 25.64 36.35 18.64
N ARG A 211 24.57 37.14 18.54
CA ARG A 211 23.76 37.54 19.70
C ARG A 211 22.84 36.42 20.17
N ILE A 212 22.36 35.59 19.25
CA ILE A 212 21.57 34.39 19.50
C ILE A 212 22.17 33.21 18.69
N GLU A 213 21.94 32.00 19.18
CA GLU A 213 22.33 30.75 18.53
C GLU A 213 21.34 30.38 17.42
N ASP A 214 21.85 29.89 16.28
CA ASP A 214 21.03 29.31 15.22
C ASP A 214 20.44 27.97 15.68
N LYS A 215 19.14 27.95 15.95
CA LYS A 215 18.39 26.74 16.32
C LYS A 215 17.64 26.09 15.16
N PHE A 216 17.54 26.76 14.00
CA PHE A 216 16.80 26.24 12.85
C PHE A 216 17.65 25.29 12.03
N THR A 217 18.90 25.61 11.76
CA THR A 217 19.81 24.77 10.96
C THR A 217 19.90 23.32 11.50
N PRO A 218 20.12 23.06 12.81
CA PRO A 218 20.17 21.70 13.32
C PRO A 218 18.85 20.91 13.12
N ILE A 219 17.71 21.60 13.24
CA ILE A 219 16.39 20.98 13.01
C ILE A 219 16.22 20.61 11.52
N LEU A 220 16.60 21.51 10.61
CA LEU A 220 16.52 21.26 9.18
C LEU A 220 17.44 20.12 8.76
N VAL A 221 18.67 20.09 9.27
CA VAL A 221 19.62 18.98 9.00
C VAL A 221 19.03 17.64 9.43
N GLY A 222 18.44 17.57 10.63
CA GLY A 222 17.76 16.36 11.10
C GLY A 222 16.61 15.94 10.18
N LYS A 223 15.77 16.89 9.75
CA LYS A 223 14.65 16.61 8.83
C LYS A 223 15.12 16.19 7.43
N LEU A 224 16.15 16.81 6.89
CA LEU A 224 16.74 16.43 5.60
C LEU A 224 17.29 15.01 5.63
N ALA A 225 17.95 14.64 6.71
CA ALA A 225 18.49 13.30 6.90
C ALA A 225 17.41 12.21 6.90
N GLU A 226 16.18 12.51 7.42
CA GLU A 226 15.04 11.58 7.36
C GLU A 226 14.67 11.17 5.93
N TYR A 227 14.98 12.02 4.94
CA TYR A 227 14.71 11.82 3.51
C TYR A 227 15.96 11.48 2.69
N GLY A 228 17.08 11.18 3.37
CA GLY A 228 18.34 10.85 2.71
C GLY A 228 18.96 12.02 1.96
N CYS A 229 18.66 13.26 2.38
CA CYS A 229 19.24 14.50 1.84
C CYS A 229 20.29 15.04 2.82
N GLU A 230 21.48 15.35 2.30
CA GLU A 230 22.62 15.86 3.08
C GLU A 230 22.74 17.37 2.91
N MET A 231 23.03 18.09 4.00
CA MET A 231 23.41 19.48 3.93
C MET A 231 24.88 19.60 3.47
N THR A 232 25.08 20.09 2.25
CA THR A 232 26.43 20.24 1.66
C THR A 232 26.93 21.69 1.64
N TYR A 233 26.07 22.65 1.97
CA TYR A 233 26.41 24.06 2.05
C TYR A 233 25.64 24.72 3.19
N HIS A 234 26.34 25.55 3.98
CA HIS A 234 25.71 26.41 4.99
C HIS A 234 26.39 27.76 5.04
N LYS A 235 25.59 28.83 5.08
CA LYS A 235 26.09 30.19 5.27
C LYS A 235 25.11 31.02 6.08
N THR A 236 25.65 31.74 7.07
CA THR A 236 24.87 32.72 7.84
C THR A 236 25.11 34.11 7.25
N CYS A 237 24.06 34.87 7.03
CA CYS A 237 24.08 36.21 6.43
C CYS A 237 23.41 37.23 7.33
N ASP A 238 23.88 38.50 7.28
CA ASP A 238 23.13 39.63 7.81
C ASP A 238 21.89 39.91 6.92
N ASP A 239 20.97 40.76 7.35
CA ASP A 239 19.72 41.08 6.64
C ASP A 239 19.93 41.98 5.41
N ASP A 240 21.04 41.81 4.73
CA ASP A 240 21.35 42.45 3.44
C ASP A 240 20.89 41.60 2.24
N PRO A 241 19.95 42.09 1.41
CA PRO A 241 19.46 41.35 0.26
C PRO A 241 20.55 40.94 -0.74
N ALA A 242 21.57 41.74 -0.93
CA ALA A 242 22.65 41.43 -1.87
C ALA A 242 23.51 40.27 -1.35
N GLY A 243 23.84 40.28 -0.05
CA GLY A 243 24.60 39.21 0.60
C GLY A 243 23.84 37.91 0.65
N ILE A 244 22.52 37.94 0.95
CA ILE A 244 21.66 36.77 0.93
C ILE A 244 21.52 36.19 -0.48
N THR A 245 21.31 37.04 -1.50
CA THR A 245 21.26 36.64 -2.92
C THR A 245 22.54 35.93 -3.33
N ALA A 246 23.70 36.53 -2.98
CA ALA A 246 24.99 35.94 -3.27
C ALA A 246 25.19 34.58 -2.64
N ALA A 247 24.80 34.40 -1.36
CA ALA A 247 24.89 33.13 -0.66
C ALA A 247 23.99 32.04 -1.27
N ILE A 248 22.79 32.38 -1.74
CA ILE A 248 21.91 31.44 -2.45
C ILE A 248 22.55 31.01 -3.79
N LEU A 249 23.12 31.94 -4.55
CA LEU A 249 23.79 31.64 -5.80
C LEU A 249 25.09 30.85 -5.61
N GLU A 250 25.82 31.07 -4.53
CA GLU A 250 26.98 30.25 -4.13
C GLU A 250 26.55 28.81 -3.82
N ALA A 251 25.46 28.61 -3.04
CA ALA A 251 24.92 27.28 -2.78
C ALA A 251 24.51 26.54 -4.05
N LYS A 252 23.89 27.27 -5.00
CA LYS A 252 23.53 26.72 -6.32
C LYS A 252 24.80 26.35 -7.13
N ALA A 253 25.80 27.18 -7.11
CA ALA A 253 27.09 26.94 -7.81
C ALA A 253 27.87 25.77 -7.16
N ALA A 254 27.71 25.56 -5.85
CA ALA A 254 28.25 24.41 -5.13
C ALA A 254 27.50 23.08 -5.41
N GLY A 255 26.46 23.08 -6.25
CA GLY A 255 25.74 21.88 -6.66
C GLY A 255 24.63 21.46 -5.74
N CYS A 256 24.14 22.33 -4.83
CA CYS A 256 22.97 22.02 -4.03
C CYS A 256 21.72 21.91 -4.92
N GLU A 257 21.03 20.78 -4.83
CA GLU A 257 19.80 20.51 -5.59
C GLU A 257 18.59 21.24 -4.99
N MET A 258 18.65 21.54 -3.70
CA MET A 258 17.63 22.28 -2.97
C MET A 258 18.30 23.31 -2.05
N ILE A 259 17.71 24.50 -1.92
CA ILE A 259 18.26 25.56 -1.06
C ILE A 259 17.15 26.04 -0.14
N PHE A 260 17.42 26.00 1.15
CA PHE A 260 16.57 26.58 2.18
C PHE A 260 17.12 27.93 2.62
N THR A 261 16.22 28.88 2.81
CA THR A 261 16.52 30.15 3.48
C THR A 261 15.71 30.22 4.77
N THR A 262 16.31 30.61 5.88
CA THR A 262 15.66 30.75 7.18
C THR A 262 15.88 32.15 7.73
N GLY A 263 14.87 32.73 8.38
CA GLY A 263 14.90 34.10 8.88
C GLY A 263 14.45 35.14 7.85
N GLY A 264 14.15 36.34 8.29
CA GLY A 264 13.79 37.48 7.47
C GLY A 264 12.59 37.31 6.54
N MET A 265 11.60 36.49 6.96
CA MET A 265 10.44 36.08 6.14
C MET A 265 9.11 36.71 6.59
N SER A 266 9.11 37.52 7.65
CA SER A 266 7.91 38.17 8.20
C SER A 266 7.55 39.44 7.42
N VAL A 267 6.80 40.36 8.04
CA VAL A 267 6.29 41.58 7.42
C VAL A 267 7.04 42.86 7.87
N ASP A 268 8.12 42.68 8.62
CA ASP A 268 8.89 43.81 9.12
C ASP A 268 9.75 44.44 7.97
N PRO A 269 10.07 45.72 8.04
CA PRO A 269 10.86 46.39 7.01
C PRO A 269 12.25 45.80 6.79
N ASP A 270 12.79 45.12 7.81
CA ASP A 270 14.10 44.48 7.77
C ASP A 270 14.05 43.04 7.22
N ASP A 271 12.82 42.45 7.05
CA ASP A 271 12.61 41.13 6.47
C ASP A 271 12.77 41.13 4.95
N ARG A 272 14.00 40.98 4.48
CA ARG A 272 14.41 41.14 3.09
C ARG A 272 14.70 39.82 2.36
N THR A 273 14.55 38.69 3.02
CA THR A 273 14.81 37.36 2.45
C THR A 273 13.95 37.05 1.22
N PRO A 274 12.62 37.37 1.16
CA PRO A 274 11.81 37.16 -0.03
C PRO A 274 12.31 37.95 -1.25
N LEU A 275 12.79 39.18 -1.04
CA LEU A 275 13.39 40.00 -2.09
C LEU A 275 14.72 39.38 -2.59
N ALA A 276 15.55 38.89 -1.68
CA ALA A 276 16.80 38.23 -2.03
C ALA A 276 16.57 36.96 -2.85
N ILE A 277 15.57 36.13 -2.49
CA ILE A 277 15.18 34.96 -3.28
C ILE A 277 14.74 35.38 -4.69
N LYS A 278 13.85 36.36 -4.79
CA LYS A 278 13.40 36.88 -6.10
C LYS A 278 14.55 37.34 -6.98
N ASN A 279 15.57 37.98 -6.40
CA ASN A 279 16.75 38.47 -7.12
C ASN A 279 17.60 37.34 -7.70
N THR A 280 17.47 36.08 -7.24
CA THR A 280 18.16 34.93 -7.84
C THR A 280 17.54 34.46 -9.18
N GLY A 281 16.37 34.96 -9.53
CA GLY A 281 15.59 34.52 -10.69
C GLY A 281 14.80 33.21 -10.43
N ALA A 282 14.62 32.80 -9.17
CA ALA A 282 13.82 31.66 -8.74
C ALA A 282 12.33 32.00 -8.62
#